data_0155d1b3afd95ae9cda814551b3d3f98
#
_entry.id   0155d1b3afd95ae9cda814551b3d3f98
#
_cell.length_a   1.000
_cell.length_b   1.000
_cell.length_c   1.000
_cell.angle_alpha   90.00
_cell.angle_beta   90.00
_cell.angle_gamma   90.00
#
_symmetry.space_group_name_H-M   'P 1'
#
loop_
_entity.id
_entity.type
_entity.pdbx_description
1 polymer ?
#
loop_
_entity_poly.entity_id
_entity_poly.type
_entity_poly.pdbx_seq_one_letter_code
_entity_poly.pdbx_strand_id
1 'polypeptide(L)'
;HTHFYGAFARGMAIPGDPPRDFPEILAKLWWRLDRALTLEDVRYSALVCLVDAIKHGTTTLIDHHASPSALSGSLDEIAEAVDEAGLRASLCYEVTDRNGRDEARAGIEENVRFLRAVQAGQNPRLAASFGLHASLTLSEETLADCVAAVQGLDAGFHIHAAEGVSDEEDSLRRSGKRVVERLHNAGILGPKSILVHCVHVDAWEMEILRDTRTWVTHQPRSNMNNAVGVAPVETMLRGGIPVGMGNDGFSNNMWAEWKTAYLVHKVWHGDPRRAGGYDIMQMAVANNAALARVFWPQGAVGELSPGAYADLILVDYHPFTELSAGNLPWHILFG
;
A
#
# COMPACT_ATOMS: atom_id res chain seq x y z
N HIS A 1 1.44 -1.41 -2.20
CA HIS A 1 0.44 -0.40 -1.85
C HIS A 1 0.52 0.81 -2.80
N THR A 2 -0.62 1.24 -3.31
CA THR A 2 -0.80 2.40 -4.19
C THR A 2 -2.19 3.01 -3.97
N HIS A 3 -2.36 4.26 -4.44
CA HIS A 3 -3.67 4.92 -4.53
C HIS A 3 -3.91 5.35 -5.98
N PHE A 4 -4.84 4.68 -6.67
CA PHE A 4 -5.16 5.06 -8.05
C PHE A 4 -5.78 6.46 -8.12
N TYR A 5 -6.66 6.81 -7.17
CA TYR A 5 -7.23 8.15 -7.11
C TYR A 5 -6.18 9.26 -6.91
N GLY A 6 -5.00 8.93 -6.39
CA GLY A 6 -3.85 9.82 -6.28
C GLY A 6 -3.33 10.36 -7.62
N ALA A 7 -3.75 9.81 -8.77
CA ALA A 7 -3.41 10.36 -10.08
C ALA A 7 -3.73 11.85 -10.19
N PHE A 8 -4.87 12.29 -9.63
CA PHE A 8 -5.32 13.68 -9.68
C PHE A 8 -4.66 14.60 -8.65
N ALA A 9 -3.93 14.04 -7.66
CA ALA A 9 -3.11 14.84 -6.75
C ALA A 9 -1.79 15.31 -7.39
N ARG A 10 -1.35 14.61 -8.44
CA ARG A 10 -0.04 14.88 -9.07
C ARG A 10 -0.02 16.24 -9.77
N GLY A 11 0.77 17.16 -9.22
CA GLY A 11 0.85 18.53 -9.75
C GLY A 11 -0.34 19.43 -9.38
N MET A 12 -1.25 18.98 -8.52
CA MET A 12 -2.36 19.80 -8.05
C MET A 12 -1.86 20.93 -7.17
N ALA A 13 -2.33 22.16 -7.44
CA ALA A 13 -2.11 23.28 -6.56
C ALA A 13 -3.05 23.19 -5.34
N ILE A 14 -2.48 23.12 -4.14
CA ILE A 14 -3.26 23.17 -2.90
C ILE A 14 -3.57 24.63 -2.58
N PRO A 15 -4.84 25.05 -2.50
CA PRO A 15 -5.20 26.43 -2.16
C PRO A 15 -4.86 26.74 -0.70
N GLY A 16 -4.38 27.98 -0.45
CA GLY A 16 -4.07 28.49 0.88
C GLY A 16 -2.61 28.23 1.29
N ASP A 17 -2.34 28.31 2.59
CA ASP A 17 -1.00 28.10 3.14
C ASP A 17 -0.56 26.64 2.98
N PRO A 18 0.72 26.39 2.71
CA PRO A 18 1.27 25.04 2.66
C PRO A 18 0.96 24.27 3.95
N PRO A 19 0.74 22.95 3.87
CA PRO A 19 0.56 22.11 5.05
C PRO A 19 1.84 22.11 5.90
N ARG A 20 1.68 22.22 7.23
CA ARG A 20 2.79 22.31 8.18
C ARG A 20 3.20 20.95 8.74
N ASP A 21 2.29 19.98 8.68
CA ASP A 21 2.46 18.64 9.22
C ASP A 21 1.60 17.62 8.44
N PHE A 22 1.76 16.35 8.78
CA PHE A 22 1.05 15.25 8.13
C PHE A 22 -0.50 15.36 8.25
N PRO A 23 -1.10 15.66 9.43
CA PRO A 23 -2.55 15.89 9.51
C PRO A 23 -3.07 17.01 8.59
N GLU A 24 -2.30 18.08 8.42
CA GLU A 24 -2.68 19.15 7.47
C GLU A 24 -2.58 18.71 6.01
N ILE A 25 -1.64 17.80 5.65
CA ILE A 25 -1.59 17.19 4.31
C ILE A 25 -2.87 16.39 4.05
N LEU A 26 -3.29 15.57 5.02
CA LEU A 26 -4.54 14.82 4.91
C LEU A 26 -5.74 15.75 4.72
N ALA A 27 -5.88 16.77 5.57
CA ALA A 27 -7.02 17.68 5.57
C ALA A 27 -7.06 18.60 4.35
N LYS A 28 -5.90 19.11 3.88
CA LYS A 28 -5.81 20.10 2.81
C LYS A 28 -5.77 19.48 1.41
N LEU A 29 -5.26 18.25 1.27
CA LEU A 29 -5.12 17.57 0.00
C LEU A 29 -6.05 16.35 -0.08
N TRP A 30 -5.72 15.27 0.61
CA TRP A 30 -6.32 13.95 0.40
C TRP A 30 -7.81 13.91 0.70
N TRP A 31 -8.26 14.44 1.85
CA TRP A 31 -9.68 14.47 2.24
C TRP A 31 -10.53 15.49 1.47
N ARG A 32 -9.90 16.34 0.69
CA ARG A 32 -10.62 17.23 -0.26
C ARG A 32 -10.72 16.61 -1.63
N LEU A 33 -9.64 15.98 -2.08
CA LEU A 33 -9.61 15.28 -3.36
C LEU A 33 -10.64 14.14 -3.38
N ASP A 34 -10.59 13.24 -2.40
CA ASP A 34 -11.46 12.07 -2.39
C ASP A 34 -12.96 12.40 -2.35
N ARG A 35 -13.34 13.50 -1.64
CA ARG A 35 -14.72 14.00 -1.64
C ARG A 35 -15.16 14.65 -2.96
N ALA A 36 -14.24 15.04 -3.79
CA ALA A 36 -14.53 15.68 -5.06
C ALA A 36 -14.76 14.67 -6.20
N LEU A 37 -14.34 13.41 -6.01
CA LEU A 37 -14.40 12.37 -7.04
C LEU A 37 -15.81 11.95 -7.34
N THR A 38 -16.14 11.83 -8.64
CA THR A 38 -17.26 11.10 -9.19
C THR A 38 -16.86 9.68 -9.58
N LEU A 39 -17.79 8.80 -9.92
CA LEU A 39 -17.46 7.46 -10.46
C LEU A 39 -16.65 7.55 -11.76
N GLU A 40 -16.93 8.55 -12.60
CA GLU A 40 -16.14 8.80 -13.81
C GLU A 40 -14.68 9.17 -13.46
N ASP A 41 -14.47 10.03 -12.45
CA ASP A 41 -13.13 10.39 -11.97
C ASP A 41 -12.40 9.17 -11.39
N VAL A 42 -13.10 8.30 -10.65
CA VAL A 42 -12.56 7.05 -10.12
C VAL A 42 -12.04 6.17 -11.26
N ARG A 43 -12.84 5.96 -12.31
CA ARG A 43 -12.43 5.18 -13.48
C ARG A 43 -11.21 5.79 -14.17
N TYR A 44 -11.24 7.10 -14.49
CA TYR A 44 -10.12 7.74 -15.19
C TYR A 44 -8.86 7.81 -14.35
N SER A 45 -8.94 8.01 -13.05
CA SER A 45 -7.78 7.97 -12.16
C SER A 45 -7.11 6.59 -12.19
N ALA A 46 -7.92 5.52 -12.17
CA ALA A 46 -7.43 4.16 -12.30
C ALA A 46 -6.73 3.94 -13.65
N LEU A 47 -7.37 4.31 -14.77
CA LEU A 47 -6.79 4.17 -16.10
C LEU A 47 -5.46 4.91 -16.24
N VAL A 48 -5.35 6.14 -15.73
CA VAL A 48 -4.09 6.91 -15.75
C VAL A 48 -2.98 6.18 -14.99
N CYS A 49 -3.29 5.67 -13.79
CA CYS A 49 -2.32 4.90 -12.99
C CYS A 49 -1.94 3.57 -13.66
N LEU A 50 -2.89 2.87 -14.28
CA LEU A 50 -2.64 1.61 -14.97
C LEU A 50 -1.77 1.79 -16.21
N VAL A 51 -2.01 2.85 -17.01
CA VAL A 51 -1.13 3.23 -18.14
C VAL A 51 0.28 3.58 -17.65
N ASP A 52 0.38 4.32 -16.54
CA ASP A 52 1.67 4.64 -15.91
C ASP A 52 2.39 3.37 -15.44
N ALA A 53 1.66 2.43 -14.83
CA ALA A 53 2.18 1.12 -14.43
C ALA A 53 2.75 0.32 -15.63
N ILE A 54 1.98 0.21 -16.71
CA ILE A 54 2.41 -0.47 -17.94
C ILE A 54 3.71 0.14 -18.49
N LYS A 55 3.77 1.47 -18.57
CA LYS A 55 4.96 2.18 -19.06
C LYS A 55 6.22 1.95 -18.23
N HIS A 56 6.05 1.65 -16.94
CA HIS A 56 7.16 1.40 -16.03
C HIS A 56 7.38 -0.09 -15.70
N GLY A 57 6.64 -0.99 -16.38
CA GLY A 57 6.81 -2.44 -16.22
C GLY A 57 6.21 -3.02 -14.93
N THR A 58 5.30 -2.32 -14.28
CA THR A 58 4.55 -2.83 -13.14
C THR A 58 3.37 -3.67 -13.63
N THR A 59 3.30 -4.94 -13.24
CA THR A 59 2.29 -5.90 -13.72
C THR A 59 1.23 -6.25 -12.69
N THR A 60 1.51 -6.01 -11.41
CA THR A 60 0.63 -6.34 -10.28
C THR A 60 0.57 -5.18 -9.30
N LEU A 61 -0.63 -4.76 -8.91
CA LEU A 61 -0.88 -3.62 -8.05
C LEU A 61 -1.77 -4.02 -6.87
N ILE A 62 -1.61 -3.33 -5.74
CA ILE A 62 -2.46 -3.47 -4.57
C ILE A 62 -2.97 -2.07 -4.23
N ASP A 63 -4.18 -1.76 -4.69
CA ASP A 63 -4.79 -0.44 -4.57
C ASP A 63 -5.52 -0.27 -3.25
N HIS A 64 -5.59 0.97 -2.80
CA HIS A 64 -6.28 1.39 -1.58
C HIS A 64 -7.10 2.63 -1.90
N HIS A 65 -8.42 2.50 -2.03
CA HIS A 65 -9.29 3.49 -2.66
C HIS A 65 -10.16 4.26 -1.67
N ALA A 66 -10.33 5.56 -1.92
CA ALA A 66 -11.28 6.42 -1.24
C ALA A 66 -12.02 7.34 -2.22
N SER A 67 -13.34 7.35 -2.15
CA SER A 67 -14.24 8.26 -2.87
C SER A 67 -15.57 8.40 -2.13
N PRO A 68 -15.62 9.12 -0.99
CA PRO A 68 -16.82 9.16 -0.16
C PRO A 68 -18.09 9.66 -0.87
N SER A 69 -17.96 10.59 -1.81
CA SER A 69 -19.09 11.08 -2.61
C SER A 69 -19.52 10.14 -3.75
N ALA A 70 -18.72 9.12 -4.06
CA ALA A 70 -18.94 8.13 -5.11
C ALA A 70 -18.55 6.72 -4.61
N LEU A 71 -19.04 6.33 -3.44
CA LEU A 71 -18.59 5.15 -2.71
C LEU A 71 -19.12 3.85 -3.35
N SER A 72 -20.45 3.75 -3.47
CA SER A 72 -21.10 2.52 -3.95
C SER A 72 -20.74 2.26 -5.42
N GLY A 73 -20.17 1.09 -5.70
CA GLY A 73 -19.73 0.69 -7.03
C GLY A 73 -18.37 1.25 -7.46
N SER A 74 -17.69 2.03 -6.60
CA SER A 74 -16.37 2.57 -6.93
C SER A 74 -15.33 1.49 -7.22
N LEU A 75 -15.37 0.38 -6.49
CA LEU A 75 -14.48 -0.75 -6.73
C LEU A 75 -14.77 -1.48 -8.04
N ASP A 76 -16.02 -1.45 -8.54
CA ASP A 76 -16.36 -2.02 -9.85
C ASP A 76 -15.77 -1.18 -10.98
N GLU A 77 -15.85 0.16 -10.90
CA GLU A 77 -15.23 1.08 -11.87
C GLU A 77 -13.72 0.86 -11.98
N ILE A 78 -13.04 0.66 -10.83
CA ILE A 78 -11.62 0.34 -10.81
C ILE A 78 -11.37 -1.05 -11.40
N ALA A 79 -12.19 -2.04 -11.05
CA ALA A 79 -12.05 -3.41 -11.54
C ALA A 79 -12.21 -3.48 -13.07
N GLU A 80 -13.16 -2.74 -13.64
CA GLU A 80 -13.32 -2.63 -15.09
C GLU A 80 -12.10 -1.98 -15.76
N ALA A 81 -11.55 -0.92 -15.17
CA ALA A 81 -10.32 -0.29 -15.67
C ALA A 81 -9.13 -1.25 -15.62
N VAL A 82 -9.00 -2.04 -14.55
CA VAL A 82 -7.95 -3.08 -14.41
C VAL A 82 -8.09 -4.15 -15.48
N ASP A 83 -9.33 -4.59 -15.75
CA ASP A 83 -9.60 -5.58 -16.79
C ASP A 83 -9.28 -5.06 -18.19
N GLU A 84 -9.67 -3.81 -18.49
CA GLU A 84 -9.36 -3.12 -19.75
C GLU A 84 -7.84 -2.98 -19.95
N ALA A 85 -7.09 -2.64 -18.89
CA ALA A 85 -5.64 -2.53 -18.93
C ALA A 85 -4.92 -3.89 -19.03
N GLY A 86 -5.61 -4.99 -18.71
CA GLY A 86 -5.03 -6.35 -18.72
C GLY A 86 -4.05 -6.61 -17.59
N LEU A 87 -4.00 -5.77 -16.56
CA LEU A 87 -3.13 -5.91 -15.40
C LEU A 87 -3.80 -6.75 -14.28
N ARG A 88 -3.04 -7.04 -13.24
CA ARG A 88 -3.51 -7.72 -12.03
C ARG A 88 -3.61 -6.71 -10.90
N ALA A 89 -4.75 -6.68 -10.18
CA ALA A 89 -4.88 -5.81 -9.03
C ALA A 89 -5.68 -6.45 -7.88
N SER A 90 -5.24 -6.17 -6.64
CA SER A 90 -6.05 -6.33 -5.43
C SER A 90 -6.62 -4.97 -5.04
N LEU A 91 -7.92 -4.91 -4.78
CA LEU A 91 -8.64 -3.67 -4.52
C LEU A 91 -9.29 -3.70 -3.14
N CYS A 92 -9.44 -2.53 -2.52
CA CYS A 92 -10.22 -2.34 -1.31
C CYS A 92 -10.66 -0.88 -1.17
N TYR A 93 -11.70 -0.64 -0.35
CA TYR A 93 -12.20 0.68 -0.01
C TYR A 93 -11.77 1.10 1.40
N GLU A 94 -11.30 2.32 1.59
CA GLU A 94 -10.86 2.89 2.87
C GLU A 94 -12.02 3.21 3.82
N VAL A 95 -12.40 2.27 4.69
CA VAL A 95 -13.37 2.57 5.76
C VAL A 95 -12.80 3.61 6.72
N THR A 96 -13.59 4.62 7.06
CA THR A 96 -13.20 5.73 7.94
C THR A 96 -14.40 6.33 8.66
N ASP A 97 -14.22 6.81 9.89
CA ASP A 97 -15.26 7.52 10.65
C ASP A 97 -15.30 9.03 10.39
N ARG A 98 -14.34 9.58 9.60
CA ARG A 98 -14.19 11.04 9.41
C ARG A 98 -15.41 11.73 8.77
N ASN A 99 -16.24 10.98 8.08
CA ASN A 99 -17.45 11.48 7.42
C ASN A 99 -18.74 10.98 8.12
N GLY A 100 -18.61 10.33 9.27
CA GLY A 100 -19.70 9.83 10.08
C GLY A 100 -19.96 8.33 9.93
N ARG A 101 -20.79 7.81 10.83
CA ARG A 101 -21.06 6.36 10.97
C ARG A 101 -21.77 5.74 9.77
N ASP A 102 -22.67 6.47 9.14
CA ASP A 102 -23.42 5.94 7.99
C ASP A 102 -22.49 5.69 6.80
N GLU A 103 -21.52 6.60 6.59
CA GLU A 103 -20.52 6.42 5.54
C GLU A 103 -19.51 5.32 5.88
N ALA A 104 -19.11 5.21 7.15
CA ALA A 104 -18.27 4.09 7.59
C ALA A 104 -18.96 2.75 7.31
N ARG A 105 -20.28 2.65 7.61
CA ARG A 105 -21.07 1.44 7.30
C ARG A 105 -21.16 1.18 5.80
N ALA A 106 -21.40 2.19 4.98
CA ALA A 106 -21.40 2.05 3.53
C ALA A 106 -20.05 1.54 2.99
N GLY A 107 -18.92 2.02 3.55
CA GLY A 107 -17.58 1.52 3.21
C GLY A 107 -17.37 0.06 3.60
N ILE A 108 -17.89 -0.35 4.75
CA ILE A 108 -17.89 -1.76 5.18
C ILE A 108 -18.69 -2.61 4.17
N GLU A 109 -19.87 -2.17 3.81
CA GLU A 109 -20.75 -2.87 2.86
C GLU A 109 -20.09 -3.01 1.48
N GLU A 110 -19.43 -1.96 0.98
CA GLU A 110 -18.72 -1.99 -0.32
C GLU A 110 -17.54 -3.00 -0.30
N ASN A 111 -16.72 -3.01 0.75
CA ASN A 111 -15.67 -4.01 0.90
C ASN A 111 -16.22 -5.44 0.91
N VAL A 112 -17.27 -5.69 1.71
CA VAL A 112 -17.89 -7.03 1.80
C VAL A 112 -18.50 -7.45 0.46
N ARG A 113 -19.20 -6.53 -0.20
CA ARG A 113 -19.80 -6.76 -1.52
C ARG A 113 -18.74 -7.16 -2.55
N PHE A 114 -17.67 -6.37 -2.62
CA PHE A 114 -16.60 -6.58 -3.58
C PHE A 114 -15.79 -7.86 -3.27
N LEU A 115 -15.46 -8.11 -2.01
CA LEU A 115 -14.82 -9.37 -1.58
C LEU A 115 -15.62 -10.59 -2.03
N ARG A 116 -16.94 -10.58 -1.83
CA ARG A 116 -17.83 -11.68 -2.27
C ARG A 116 -17.82 -11.85 -3.79
N ALA A 117 -17.86 -10.74 -4.53
CA ALA A 117 -17.82 -10.77 -5.99
C ALA A 117 -16.51 -11.38 -6.52
N VAL A 118 -15.38 -10.98 -5.95
CA VAL A 118 -14.06 -11.53 -6.31
C VAL A 118 -13.95 -13.01 -5.94
N GLN A 119 -14.42 -13.42 -4.76
CA GLN A 119 -14.39 -14.81 -4.32
C GLN A 119 -15.32 -15.73 -5.14
N ALA A 120 -16.35 -15.17 -5.78
CA ALA A 120 -17.15 -15.88 -6.75
C ALA A 120 -16.41 -16.24 -8.07
N GLY A 121 -15.18 -15.72 -8.24
CA GLY A 121 -14.18 -16.24 -9.20
C GLY A 121 -14.38 -15.85 -10.66
N GLN A 122 -15.03 -14.73 -10.96
CA GLN A 122 -15.29 -14.31 -12.35
C GLN A 122 -14.07 -13.76 -13.10
N ASN A 123 -13.11 -13.13 -12.40
CA ASN A 123 -11.90 -12.57 -13.01
C ASN A 123 -10.64 -12.98 -12.25
N PRO A 124 -9.75 -13.82 -12.84
CA PRO A 124 -8.55 -14.32 -12.16
C PRO A 124 -7.47 -13.24 -11.96
N ARG A 125 -7.61 -12.07 -12.58
CA ARG A 125 -6.68 -10.94 -12.39
C ARG A 125 -7.06 -10.06 -11.20
N LEU A 126 -8.28 -10.19 -10.69
CA LEU A 126 -8.77 -9.42 -9.54
C LEU A 126 -8.60 -10.19 -8.24
N ALA A 127 -8.18 -9.48 -7.22
CA ALA A 127 -8.21 -9.90 -5.83
C ALA A 127 -8.78 -8.78 -4.97
N ALA A 128 -9.04 -9.06 -3.70
CA ALA A 128 -9.54 -8.06 -2.78
C ALA A 128 -8.98 -8.25 -1.36
N SER A 129 -8.85 -7.15 -0.64
CA SER A 129 -8.64 -7.09 0.79
C SER A 129 -9.76 -6.26 1.44
N PHE A 130 -9.78 -6.18 2.77
CA PHE A 130 -10.70 -5.29 3.48
C PHE A 130 -9.96 -3.98 3.83
N GLY A 131 -10.34 -2.88 3.19
CA GLY A 131 -9.68 -1.58 3.35
C GLY A 131 -10.10 -0.85 4.62
N LEU A 132 -9.13 -0.32 5.32
CA LEU A 132 -9.28 0.59 6.46
C LEU A 132 -8.37 1.79 6.23
N HIS A 133 -8.84 3.02 6.49
CA HIS A 133 -8.02 4.20 6.22
C HIS A 133 -6.76 4.22 7.11
N ALA A 134 -6.90 4.60 8.37
CA ALA A 134 -5.78 4.68 9.31
C ALA A 134 -6.28 4.57 10.76
N SER A 135 -5.40 4.20 11.70
CA SER A 135 -5.74 4.09 13.11
C SER A 135 -6.41 5.35 13.65
N LEU A 136 -5.87 6.53 13.32
CA LEU A 136 -6.36 7.83 13.82
C LEU A 136 -7.77 8.21 13.32
N THR A 137 -8.28 7.58 12.26
CA THR A 137 -9.60 7.87 11.69
C THR A 137 -10.65 6.81 11.97
N LEU A 138 -10.36 5.85 12.84
CA LEU A 138 -11.24 4.74 13.18
C LEU A 138 -11.50 4.67 14.68
N SER A 139 -12.77 4.52 15.05
CA SER A 139 -13.20 4.22 16.43
C SER A 139 -13.08 2.73 16.74
N GLU A 140 -13.07 2.38 18.03
CA GLU A 140 -13.10 0.97 18.46
C GLU A 140 -14.35 0.24 17.95
N GLU A 141 -15.47 0.96 17.91
CA GLU A 141 -16.73 0.42 17.41
C GLU A 141 -16.66 0.09 15.92
N THR A 142 -16.10 1.00 15.09
CA THR A 142 -15.92 0.75 13.65
C THR A 142 -14.92 -0.36 13.38
N LEU A 143 -13.83 -0.44 14.15
CA LEU A 143 -12.89 -1.57 14.06
C LEU A 143 -13.60 -2.91 14.38
N ALA A 144 -14.42 -2.96 15.43
CA ALA A 144 -15.19 -4.16 15.76
C ALA A 144 -16.20 -4.53 14.67
N ASP A 145 -16.90 -3.55 14.09
CA ASP A 145 -17.83 -3.76 12.98
C ASP A 145 -17.12 -4.33 11.74
N CYS A 146 -15.93 -3.80 11.40
CA CYS A 146 -15.12 -4.30 10.29
C CYS A 146 -14.67 -5.75 10.50
N VAL A 147 -14.19 -6.08 11.71
CA VAL A 147 -13.79 -7.45 12.06
C VAL A 147 -14.99 -8.40 12.01
N ALA A 148 -16.16 -7.98 12.50
CA ALA A 148 -17.39 -8.77 12.39
C ALA A 148 -17.80 -8.99 10.94
N ALA A 149 -17.69 -7.96 10.09
CA ALA A 149 -18.11 -8.01 8.69
C ALA A 149 -17.24 -8.94 7.82
N VAL A 150 -15.96 -9.12 8.17
CA VAL A 150 -15.04 -10.00 7.43
C VAL A 150 -15.14 -11.46 7.85
N GLN A 151 -15.86 -11.77 8.92
CA GLN A 151 -16.02 -13.15 9.39
C GLN A 151 -16.61 -14.07 8.30
N GLY A 152 -15.94 -15.20 8.05
CA GLY A 152 -16.32 -16.15 7.02
C GLY A 152 -15.90 -15.78 5.60
N LEU A 153 -15.23 -14.63 5.41
CA LEU A 153 -14.58 -14.25 4.16
C LEU A 153 -13.08 -14.57 4.24
N ASP A 154 -12.52 -15.05 3.14
CA ASP A 154 -11.08 -15.30 3.03
C ASP A 154 -10.33 -14.01 2.69
N ALA A 155 -10.19 -13.11 3.66
CA ALA A 155 -9.60 -11.80 3.48
C ALA A 155 -8.75 -11.38 4.70
N GLY A 156 -7.80 -10.49 4.47
CA GLY A 156 -7.08 -9.71 5.48
C GLY A 156 -7.38 -8.23 5.32
N PHE A 157 -6.84 -7.43 6.21
CA PHE A 157 -7.03 -5.99 6.23
C PHE A 157 -5.87 -5.26 5.52
N HIS A 158 -6.16 -4.10 4.96
CA HIS A 158 -5.18 -3.21 4.37
C HIS A 158 -5.36 -1.81 4.97
N ILE A 159 -4.38 -1.31 5.72
CA ILE A 159 -4.49 -0.11 6.55
C ILE A 159 -3.18 0.67 6.63
N HIS A 160 -3.25 2.01 6.65
CA HIS A 160 -2.11 2.85 7.03
C HIS A 160 -1.90 2.79 8.55
N ALA A 161 -0.67 2.59 8.98
CA ALA A 161 -0.34 2.42 10.40
C ALA A 161 0.97 3.11 10.77
N ALA A 162 0.94 3.90 11.82
CA ALA A 162 2.12 4.56 12.39
C ALA A 162 2.93 5.34 11.33
N GLU A 163 2.25 6.01 10.39
CA GLU A 163 2.90 6.81 9.35
C GLU A 163 3.49 8.08 9.94
N GLY A 164 2.68 8.90 10.60
CA GLY A 164 3.11 10.09 11.31
C GLY A 164 3.07 9.91 12.83
N VAL A 165 3.85 10.69 13.56
CA VAL A 165 3.83 10.71 15.03
C VAL A 165 2.42 10.96 15.57
N SER A 166 1.61 11.75 14.85
CA SER A 166 0.22 12.04 15.20
C SER A 166 -0.68 10.80 15.27
N ASP A 167 -0.40 9.75 14.48
CA ASP A 167 -1.14 8.49 14.55
C ASP A 167 -0.87 7.77 15.86
N GLU A 168 0.39 7.72 16.30
CA GLU A 168 0.79 7.16 17.60
C GLU A 168 0.22 7.97 18.77
N GLU A 169 0.32 9.29 18.74
CA GLU A 169 -0.20 10.18 19.76
C GLU A 169 -1.73 10.04 19.92
N ASP A 170 -2.44 9.93 18.80
CA ASP A 170 -3.90 9.70 18.81
C ASP A 170 -4.25 8.35 19.40
N SER A 171 -3.56 7.29 18.99
CA SER A 171 -3.78 5.92 19.49
C SER A 171 -3.54 5.82 20.99
N LEU A 172 -2.43 6.38 21.47
CA LEU A 172 -2.11 6.43 22.91
C LEU A 172 -3.16 7.21 23.70
N ARG A 173 -3.61 8.37 23.18
CA ARG A 173 -4.62 9.19 23.84
C ARG A 173 -5.97 8.48 23.94
N ARG A 174 -6.40 7.78 22.89
CA ARG A 174 -7.71 7.12 22.82
C ARG A 174 -7.76 5.80 23.58
N SER A 175 -6.74 4.96 23.40
CA SER A 175 -6.75 3.57 23.84
C SER A 175 -5.71 3.24 24.90
N GLY A 176 -4.76 4.14 25.16
CA GLY A 176 -3.59 3.86 25.99
C GLY A 176 -2.59 2.89 25.34
N LYS A 177 -2.75 2.58 24.05
CA LYS A 177 -1.93 1.62 23.30
C LYS A 177 -1.33 2.28 22.08
N ARG A 178 -0.17 1.78 21.65
CA ARG A 178 0.43 2.16 20.38
C ARG A 178 -0.37 1.59 19.21
N VAL A 179 -0.13 2.09 18.01
CA VAL A 179 -0.95 1.79 16.82
C VAL A 179 -1.03 0.30 16.52
N VAL A 180 0.11 -0.39 16.42
CA VAL A 180 0.14 -1.82 16.06
C VAL A 180 -0.46 -2.68 17.17
N GLU A 181 -0.21 -2.34 18.43
CA GLU A 181 -0.82 -3.02 19.59
C GLU A 181 -2.34 -2.85 19.58
N ARG A 182 -2.84 -1.65 19.32
CA ARG A 182 -4.28 -1.35 19.21
C ARG A 182 -4.94 -2.19 18.11
N LEU A 183 -4.34 -2.20 16.91
CA LEU A 183 -4.84 -2.97 15.76
C LEU A 183 -4.77 -4.48 16.01
N HIS A 184 -3.73 -4.96 16.72
CA HIS A 184 -3.63 -6.36 17.12
C HIS A 184 -4.78 -6.76 18.04
N ASN A 185 -5.05 -5.96 19.08
CA ASN A 185 -6.13 -6.21 20.04
C ASN A 185 -7.52 -6.14 19.39
N ALA A 186 -7.68 -5.34 18.34
CA ALA A 186 -8.90 -5.29 17.56
C ALA A 186 -9.07 -6.48 16.59
N GLY A 187 -8.04 -7.34 16.40
CA GLY A 187 -8.11 -8.49 15.49
C GLY A 187 -7.85 -8.16 14.02
N ILE A 188 -7.16 -7.05 13.74
CA ILE A 188 -6.86 -6.58 12.37
C ILE A 188 -5.64 -7.31 11.77
N LEU A 189 -4.68 -7.73 12.62
CA LEU A 189 -3.41 -8.29 12.16
C LEU A 189 -3.52 -9.76 11.76
N GLY A 190 -2.68 -10.18 10.82
CA GLY A 190 -2.61 -11.57 10.37
C GLY A 190 -1.86 -11.73 9.05
N PRO A 191 -1.66 -12.96 8.58
CA PRO A 191 -0.81 -13.27 7.43
C PRO A 191 -1.35 -12.79 6.07
N LYS A 192 -2.60 -12.32 6.02
CA LYS A 192 -3.22 -11.67 4.85
C LYS A 192 -3.38 -10.16 5.01
N SER A 193 -3.02 -9.62 6.17
CA SER A 193 -3.13 -8.18 6.45
C SER A 193 -1.87 -7.43 6.05
N ILE A 194 -2.05 -6.19 5.58
CA ILE A 194 -1.00 -5.27 5.15
C ILE A 194 -1.08 -4.01 6.00
N LEU A 195 -0.03 -3.70 6.74
CA LEU A 195 0.19 -2.42 7.40
C LEU A 195 1.13 -1.57 6.56
N VAL A 196 0.65 -0.40 6.17
CA VAL A 196 1.38 0.51 5.29
C VAL A 196 2.21 1.48 6.14
N HIS A 197 3.40 1.83 5.68
CA HIS A 197 4.38 2.73 6.29
C HIS A 197 5.11 2.17 7.50
N CYS A 198 4.47 1.99 8.65
CA CYS A 198 5.09 1.55 9.91
C CYS A 198 6.38 2.33 10.24
N VAL A 199 6.34 3.68 10.09
CA VAL A 199 7.51 4.56 10.30
C VAL A 199 7.85 4.65 11.79
N HIS A 200 6.82 4.81 12.63
CA HIS A 200 6.98 5.11 14.06
C HIS A 200 6.74 3.91 14.97
N VAL A 201 6.93 2.69 14.47
CA VAL A 201 6.83 1.47 15.29
C VAL A 201 8.02 1.27 16.21
N ASP A 202 7.79 0.71 17.39
CA ASP A 202 8.83 0.34 18.33
C ASP A 202 9.19 -1.17 18.28
N ALA A 203 10.10 -1.60 19.16
CA ALA A 203 10.55 -2.99 19.19
C ALA A 203 9.44 -3.98 19.57
N TRP A 204 8.53 -3.58 20.47
CA TRP A 204 7.40 -4.42 20.87
C TRP A 204 6.39 -4.58 19.73
N GLU A 205 6.08 -3.51 19.03
CA GLU A 205 5.21 -3.54 17.86
C GLU A 205 5.81 -4.39 16.73
N MET A 206 7.13 -4.34 16.53
CA MET A 206 7.82 -5.22 15.58
C MET A 206 7.72 -6.70 15.98
N GLU A 207 7.75 -7.05 17.27
CA GLU A 207 7.49 -8.42 17.72
C GLU A 207 6.07 -8.88 17.39
N ILE A 208 5.07 -8.04 17.61
CA ILE A 208 3.67 -8.32 17.25
C ILE A 208 3.55 -8.57 15.72
N LEU A 209 4.15 -7.71 14.90
CA LEU A 209 4.14 -7.86 13.43
C LEU A 209 4.75 -9.19 12.98
N ARG A 210 5.88 -9.58 13.58
CA ARG A 210 6.55 -10.84 13.30
C ARG A 210 5.66 -12.03 13.68
N ASP A 211 5.13 -12.03 14.90
CA ASP A 211 4.40 -13.16 15.47
C ASP A 211 3.05 -13.39 14.77
N THR A 212 2.40 -12.31 14.33
CA THR A 212 1.18 -12.34 13.53
C THR A 212 1.43 -12.60 12.04
N ARG A 213 2.70 -12.54 11.58
CA ARG A 213 3.10 -12.61 10.16
C ARG A 213 2.40 -11.55 9.30
N THR A 214 2.14 -10.39 9.87
CA THR A 214 1.52 -9.26 9.18
C THR A 214 2.52 -8.63 8.22
N TRP A 215 2.09 -8.36 6.99
CA TRP A 215 2.89 -7.69 5.99
C TRP A 215 3.05 -6.21 6.32
N VAL A 216 4.26 -5.71 6.14
CA VAL A 216 4.55 -4.27 6.13
C VAL A 216 4.89 -3.84 4.71
N THR A 217 4.47 -2.64 4.29
CA THR A 217 4.91 -2.07 3.03
C THR A 217 5.59 -0.73 3.24
N HIS A 218 6.75 -0.55 2.61
CA HIS A 218 7.58 0.66 2.69
C HIS A 218 7.31 1.57 1.49
N GLN A 219 7.03 2.86 1.73
CA GLN A 219 6.73 3.88 0.74
C GLN A 219 7.72 5.05 0.83
N PRO A 220 8.97 4.88 0.39
CA PRO A 220 10.04 5.83 0.66
C PRO A 220 9.79 7.23 0.08
N ARG A 221 9.28 7.36 -1.15
CA ARG A 221 8.97 8.68 -1.74
C ARG A 221 7.89 9.41 -0.96
N SER A 222 6.82 8.69 -0.58
CA SER A 222 5.72 9.28 0.19
C SER A 222 6.18 9.73 1.58
N ASN A 223 6.89 8.86 2.30
CA ASN A 223 7.41 9.18 3.63
C ASN A 223 8.32 10.40 3.61
N MET A 224 9.17 10.54 2.59
CA MET A 224 10.03 11.72 2.40
C MET A 224 9.21 12.97 2.07
N ASN A 225 8.25 12.87 1.14
CA ASN A 225 7.41 14.00 0.74
C ASN A 225 6.57 14.53 1.90
N ASN A 226 6.04 13.62 2.72
CA ASN A 226 5.21 13.96 3.88
C ASN A 226 6.05 14.33 5.12
N ALA A 227 7.39 14.22 5.02
CA ALA A 227 8.36 14.50 6.09
C ALA A 227 8.06 13.72 7.39
N VAL A 228 7.51 12.51 7.28
CA VAL A 228 7.11 11.69 8.43
C VAL A 228 8.26 10.86 9.02
N GLY A 229 9.36 10.70 8.29
CA GLY A 229 10.53 9.94 8.73
C GLY A 229 10.84 8.74 7.82
N VAL A 230 11.63 7.80 8.33
CA VAL A 230 12.08 6.60 7.60
C VAL A 230 11.77 5.35 8.42
N ALA A 231 11.00 4.44 7.85
CA ALA A 231 10.64 3.18 8.50
C ALA A 231 11.87 2.31 8.80
N PRO A 232 11.92 1.59 9.93
CA PRO A 232 13.08 0.78 10.35
C PRO A 232 13.16 -0.57 9.59
N VAL A 233 13.06 -0.53 8.24
CA VAL A 233 12.89 -1.73 7.39
C VAL A 233 14.03 -2.73 7.52
N GLU A 234 15.29 -2.28 7.70
CA GLU A 234 16.42 -3.21 7.89
C GLU A 234 16.27 -4.01 9.20
N THR A 235 15.77 -3.37 10.27
CA THR A 235 15.50 -4.04 11.54
C THR A 235 14.36 -5.03 11.39
N MET A 236 13.30 -4.65 10.67
CA MET A 236 12.17 -5.52 10.37
C MET A 236 12.61 -6.75 9.57
N LEU A 237 13.35 -6.56 8.47
CA LEU A 237 13.86 -7.65 7.63
C LEU A 237 14.74 -8.62 8.43
N ARG A 238 15.68 -8.10 9.24
CA ARG A 238 16.51 -8.92 10.13
C ARG A 238 15.71 -9.64 11.21
N GLY A 239 14.59 -9.04 11.65
CA GLY A 239 13.64 -9.64 12.59
C GLY A 239 12.70 -10.67 11.97
N GLY A 240 12.77 -10.90 10.64
CA GLY A 240 11.91 -11.85 9.94
C GLY A 240 10.50 -11.32 9.66
N ILE A 241 10.28 -10.01 9.76
CA ILE A 241 9.02 -9.37 9.37
C ILE A 241 9.00 -9.24 7.84
N PRO A 242 7.92 -9.67 7.16
CA PRO A 242 7.82 -9.55 5.71
C PRO A 242 7.56 -8.08 5.32
N VAL A 243 8.56 -7.45 4.68
CA VAL A 243 8.46 -6.06 4.22
C VAL A 243 8.48 -6.03 2.70
N GLY A 244 7.41 -5.54 2.10
CA GLY A 244 7.32 -5.21 0.68
C GLY A 244 7.59 -3.73 0.40
N MET A 245 7.49 -3.32 -0.86
CA MET A 245 7.67 -1.93 -1.30
C MET A 245 6.49 -1.48 -2.15
N GLY A 246 5.98 -0.28 -1.90
CA GLY A 246 4.91 0.37 -2.64
C GLY A 246 5.23 1.82 -2.97
N ASN A 247 4.36 2.47 -3.74
CA ASN A 247 4.53 3.84 -4.22
C ASN A 247 3.52 4.84 -3.65
N ASP A 248 2.53 4.38 -2.89
CA ASP A 248 1.49 5.26 -2.35
C ASP A 248 0.78 6.08 -3.48
N GLY A 249 0.50 7.35 -3.28
CA GLY A 249 -0.07 8.24 -4.29
C GLY A 249 0.91 8.72 -5.38
N PHE A 250 2.17 8.26 -5.38
CA PHE A 250 3.17 8.59 -6.40
C PHE A 250 2.98 7.78 -7.69
N SER A 251 3.77 8.12 -8.73
CA SER A 251 3.79 7.38 -9.99
C SER A 251 4.14 5.91 -9.78
N ASN A 252 3.63 5.03 -10.65
CA ASN A 252 3.91 3.60 -10.59
C ASN A 252 5.32 3.23 -11.10
N ASN A 253 6.21 4.22 -11.19
CA ASN A 253 7.64 4.02 -11.46
C ASN A 253 8.34 3.43 -10.22
N MET A 254 8.30 2.12 -10.09
CA MET A 254 8.94 1.42 -8.98
C MET A 254 10.46 1.50 -8.99
N TRP A 255 11.09 1.79 -10.13
CA TRP A 255 12.53 2.05 -10.21
C TRP A 255 12.93 3.29 -9.39
N ALA A 256 12.06 4.32 -9.40
CA ALA A 256 12.24 5.50 -8.57
C ALA A 256 12.09 5.18 -7.07
N GLU A 257 11.17 4.28 -6.68
CA GLU A 257 11.06 3.82 -5.29
C GLU A 257 12.33 3.09 -4.84
N TRP A 258 12.86 2.18 -5.67
CA TRP A 258 14.10 1.46 -5.36
C TRP A 258 15.26 2.42 -5.09
N LYS A 259 15.46 3.38 -6.01
CA LYS A 259 16.52 4.40 -5.88
C LYS A 259 16.32 5.25 -4.62
N THR A 260 15.09 5.67 -4.35
CA THR A 260 14.76 6.48 -3.17
C THR A 260 15.03 5.72 -1.89
N ALA A 261 14.56 4.48 -1.77
CA ALA A 261 14.83 3.63 -0.61
C ALA A 261 16.34 3.45 -0.39
N TYR A 262 17.08 3.13 -1.45
CA TYR A 262 18.54 2.98 -1.38
C TYR A 262 19.25 4.23 -0.84
N LEU A 263 18.83 5.42 -1.25
CA LEU A 263 19.48 6.68 -0.88
C LEU A 263 19.02 7.19 0.49
N VAL A 264 17.72 7.17 0.78
CA VAL A 264 17.18 7.77 2.01
C VAL A 264 17.69 7.10 3.27
N HIS A 265 17.81 5.78 3.29
CA HIS A 265 18.32 5.06 4.45
C HIS A 265 19.79 5.41 4.77
N LYS A 266 20.61 5.64 3.73
CA LYS A 266 22.01 6.08 3.92
C LYS A 266 22.11 7.46 4.54
N VAL A 267 21.28 8.38 4.04
CA VAL A 267 21.24 9.76 4.55
C VAL A 267 20.68 9.78 5.98
N TRP A 268 19.58 9.06 6.21
CA TRP A 268 18.93 9.00 7.52
C TRP A 268 19.85 8.46 8.63
N HIS A 269 20.61 7.43 8.32
CA HIS A 269 21.50 6.80 9.28
C HIS A 269 22.95 7.36 9.28
N GLY A 270 23.29 8.24 8.34
CA GLY A 270 24.67 8.73 8.18
C GLY A 270 25.67 7.60 7.87
N ASP A 271 25.22 6.50 7.24
CA ASP A 271 26.03 5.31 7.00
C ASP A 271 25.81 4.79 5.56
N PRO A 272 26.85 4.80 4.69
CA PRO A 272 26.72 4.39 3.29
C PRO A 272 26.45 2.87 3.11
N ARG A 273 26.58 2.07 4.16
CA ARG A 273 26.33 0.62 4.12
C ARG A 273 24.86 0.25 4.30
N ARG A 274 24.00 1.19 4.75
CA ARG A 274 22.59 0.94 5.01
C ARG A 274 21.80 0.68 3.74
N ALA A 275 20.77 -0.15 3.85
CA ALA A 275 19.86 -0.55 2.76
C ALA A 275 20.63 -0.85 1.47
N GLY A 276 21.39 -1.92 1.47
CA GLY A 276 22.14 -2.37 0.32
C GLY A 276 21.26 -2.71 -0.87
N GLY A 277 21.84 -2.79 -2.08
CA GLY A 277 21.08 -3.11 -3.29
C GLY A 277 20.29 -4.41 -3.19
N TYR A 278 20.82 -5.41 -2.48
CA TYR A 278 20.12 -6.68 -2.23
C TYR A 278 18.98 -6.57 -1.23
N ASP A 279 19.07 -5.70 -0.21
CA ASP A 279 17.94 -5.44 0.70
C ASP A 279 16.76 -4.81 -0.06
N ILE A 280 17.09 -3.88 -1.00
CA ILE A 280 16.10 -3.27 -1.88
C ILE A 280 15.44 -4.32 -2.77
N MET A 281 16.22 -5.19 -3.42
CA MET A 281 15.67 -6.28 -4.25
C MET A 281 14.86 -7.28 -3.43
N GLN A 282 15.26 -7.57 -2.20
CA GLN A 282 14.49 -8.43 -1.30
C GLN A 282 13.08 -7.87 -1.09
N MET A 283 12.94 -6.59 -0.78
CA MET A 283 11.64 -5.94 -0.60
C MET A 283 10.85 -5.83 -1.90
N ALA A 284 11.49 -5.30 -2.94
CA ALA A 284 10.81 -4.90 -4.17
C ALA A 284 10.49 -6.06 -5.11
N VAL A 285 11.23 -7.16 -5.05
CA VAL A 285 11.02 -8.34 -5.91
C VAL A 285 10.55 -9.53 -5.09
N ALA A 286 11.41 -10.06 -4.23
CA ALA A 286 11.12 -11.33 -3.55
C ALA A 286 9.91 -11.22 -2.60
N ASN A 287 9.88 -10.20 -1.75
CA ASN A 287 8.79 -10.01 -0.80
C ASN A 287 7.50 -9.53 -1.49
N ASN A 288 7.59 -8.65 -2.50
CA ASN A 288 6.41 -8.26 -3.28
C ASN A 288 5.81 -9.46 -4.04
N ALA A 289 6.64 -10.34 -4.60
CA ALA A 289 6.18 -11.58 -5.21
C ALA A 289 5.52 -12.52 -4.19
N ALA A 290 6.11 -12.65 -3.00
CA ALA A 290 5.52 -13.43 -1.91
C ALA A 290 4.19 -12.83 -1.40
N LEU A 291 4.09 -11.51 -1.30
CA LEU A 291 2.83 -10.82 -0.97
C LEU A 291 1.78 -11.04 -2.07
N ALA A 292 2.16 -10.97 -3.33
CA ALA A 292 1.23 -11.25 -4.44
C ALA A 292 0.66 -12.67 -4.35
N ARG A 293 1.42 -13.68 -3.92
CA ARG A 293 0.94 -15.05 -3.72
C ARG A 293 -0.12 -15.19 -2.63
N VAL A 294 -0.21 -14.25 -1.69
CA VAL A 294 -1.31 -14.20 -0.70
C VAL A 294 -2.65 -14.00 -1.41
N PHE A 295 -2.66 -13.19 -2.47
CA PHE A 295 -3.86 -12.86 -3.25
C PHE A 295 -4.08 -13.82 -4.43
N TRP A 296 -3.00 -14.33 -5.03
CA TRP A 296 -3.04 -15.23 -6.19
C TRP A 296 -2.24 -16.52 -5.91
N PRO A 297 -2.75 -17.41 -5.06
CA PRO A 297 -2.03 -18.63 -4.65
C PRO A 297 -1.90 -19.67 -5.77
N GLN A 298 -2.63 -19.53 -6.89
CA GLN A 298 -2.65 -20.48 -7.99
C GLN A 298 -1.43 -20.39 -8.92
N GLY A 299 -0.70 -19.28 -8.89
CA GLY A 299 0.47 -19.06 -9.73
C GLY A 299 1.48 -18.14 -9.08
N ALA A 300 2.71 -18.18 -9.54
CA ALA A 300 3.77 -17.31 -9.08
C ALA A 300 3.91 -16.08 -9.99
N VAL A 301 4.23 -14.94 -9.39
CA VAL A 301 4.70 -13.72 -10.07
C VAL A 301 6.13 -13.43 -9.61
N GLY A 302 6.88 -12.64 -10.38
CA GLY A 302 8.25 -12.23 -10.03
C GLY A 302 9.31 -13.32 -10.27
N GLU A 303 8.99 -14.38 -11.01
CA GLU A 303 9.92 -15.44 -11.40
C GLU A 303 9.62 -15.95 -12.81
N LEU A 304 10.65 -16.44 -13.49
CA LEU A 304 10.54 -17.13 -14.78
C LEU A 304 10.70 -18.63 -14.56
N SER A 305 9.57 -19.30 -14.27
CA SER A 305 9.55 -20.75 -14.02
C SER A 305 8.32 -21.40 -14.69
N PRO A 306 8.39 -22.70 -15.04
CA PRO A 306 7.21 -23.40 -15.54
C PRO A 306 6.05 -23.36 -14.56
N GLY A 307 4.88 -22.91 -15.01
CA GLY A 307 3.67 -22.75 -14.18
C GLY A 307 3.52 -21.38 -13.50
N ALA A 308 4.52 -20.50 -13.59
CA ALA A 308 4.37 -19.10 -13.19
C ALA A 308 3.49 -18.33 -14.19
N TYR A 309 2.90 -17.23 -13.72
CA TYR A 309 2.22 -16.29 -14.62
C TYR A 309 3.24 -15.67 -15.59
N ALA A 310 2.81 -15.42 -16.83
CA ALA A 310 3.66 -14.81 -17.85
C ALA A 310 3.73 -13.28 -17.69
N ASP A 311 3.87 -12.81 -16.45
CA ASP A 311 4.07 -11.40 -16.12
C ASP A 311 5.55 -11.08 -16.28
N LEU A 312 5.95 -10.58 -17.46
CA LEU A 312 7.34 -10.27 -17.77
C LEU A 312 7.45 -8.97 -18.54
N ILE A 313 8.60 -8.32 -18.40
CA ILE A 313 8.95 -7.11 -19.12
C ILE A 313 10.27 -7.31 -19.86
N LEU A 314 10.42 -6.59 -20.96
CA LEU A 314 11.68 -6.45 -21.68
C LEU A 314 12.19 -5.03 -21.46
N VAL A 315 13.44 -4.91 -21.04
CA VAL A 315 14.10 -3.62 -20.81
C VAL A 315 15.20 -3.45 -21.85
N ASP A 316 15.11 -2.37 -22.62
CA ASP A 316 16.19 -1.97 -23.53
C ASP A 316 17.28 -1.26 -22.72
N TYR A 317 18.34 -2.01 -22.40
CA TYR A 317 19.41 -1.55 -21.53
C TYR A 317 20.78 -1.94 -22.08
N HIS A 318 21.62 -0.94 -22.30
CA HIS A 318 23.00 -1.10 -22.79
C HIS A 318 24.00 -0.67 -21.71
N PRO A 319 24.45 -1.59 -20.85
CA PRO A 319 25.35 -1.26 -19.74
C PRO A 319 26.73 -0.82 -20.23
N PHE A 320 27.29 0.22 -19.60
CA PHE A 320 28.65 0.67 -19.84
C PHE A 320 29.71 -0.21 -19.12
N THR A 321 29.28 -0.98 -18.13
CA THR A 321 30.11 -1.92 -17.39
C THR A 321 29.54 -3.33 -17.51
N GLU A 322 30.36 -4.34 -17.24
CA GLU A 322 29.91 -5.74 -17.30
C GLU A 322 28.69 -5.97 -16.37
N LEU A 323 27.63 -6.54 -16.92
CA LEU A 323 26.44 -6.95 -16.19
C LEU A 323 26.60 -8.40 -15.71
N SER A 324 26.42 -8.62 -14.42
CA SER A 324 26.47 -9.94 -13.80
C SER A 324 25.38 -10.08 -12.74
N ALA A 325 25.11 -11.31 -12.28
CA ALA A 325 24.20 -11.53 -11.15
C ALA A 325 24.68 -10.80 -9.88
N GLY A 326 25.99 -10.61 -9.71
CA GLY A 326 26.57 -9.98 -8.53
C GLY A 326 26.42 -8.46 -8.48
N ASN A 327 26.07 -7.79 -9.58
CA ASN A 327 25.96 -6.33 -9.65
C ASN A 327 24.62 -5.83 -10.24
N LEU A 328 23.69 -6.73 -10.52
CA LEU A 328 22.37 -6.38 -11.05
C LEU A 328 21.64 -5.28 -10.27
N PRO A 329 21.62 -5.29 -8.91
CA PRO A 329 20.93 -4.24 -8.18
C PRO A 329 21.44 -2.83 -8.51
N TRP A 330 22.75 -2.68 -8.68
CA TRP A 330 23.36 -1.38 -8.98
C TRP A 330 23.13 -0.94 -10.41
N HIS A 331 23.03 -1.86 -11.39
CA HIS A 331 22.59 -1.53 -12.74
C HIS A 331 21.14 -1.01 -12.75
N ILE A 332 20.25 -1.60 -11.92
CA ILE A 332 18.87 -1.10 -11.79
C ILE A 332 18.82 0.25 -11.08
N LEU A 333 19.65 0.45 -10.05
CA LEU A 333 19.63 1.69 -9.26
C LEU A 333 20.26 2.88 -9.96
N PHE A 334 21.27 2.65 -10.83
CA PHE A 334 22.10 3.71 -11.41
C PHE A 334 22.17 3.71 -12.93
N GLY A 335 21.71 2.69 -13.59
CA GLY A 335 21.65 2.54 -15.06
C GLY A 335 20.33 2.93 -15.67
#